data_ad566d01941dafb171346b5b0a368a59
#
_entry.id   ad566d01941dafb171346b5b0a368a59
#
_cell.length_a   1.000
_cell.length_b   1.000
_cell.length_c   1.000
_cell.angle_alpha   90.00
_cell.angle_beta   90.00
_cell.angle_gamma   90.00
#
_symmetry.space_group_name_H-M   'P 1'
#
loop_
_entity.id
_entity.type
_entity.pdbx_description
1 polymer ?
#
loop_
_entity_poly.entity_id
_entity_poly.type
_entity_poly.pdbx_seq_one_letter_code
_entity_poly.pdbx_strand_id
1 'polypeptide(L)'
;MPAIYLLRHGQASFGSTNYDQLSDVGHTQSVVLGEGLKQREAQADLLISGGLRRHAETAAGCLKAMGITAEPELDADFCEYDHERMLEAYDPSFANKANLAAHVLKSGDPRRGFQAVFEKAADRWASGEHDDDYDESFAEFCTRVERGVTNLAARLGRSQTALVFTSGGAISAVCRMLLGLEDQ
;
A
#
# COMPACT_ATOMS: atom_id res chain seq x y z
N MET A 1 -19.21 8.12 -16.00
CA MET A 1 -18.94 6.73 -15.64
C MET A 1 -18.43 6.72 -14.20
N PRO A 2 -18.72 5.69 -13.38
CA PRO A 2 -18.10 5.58 -12.08
C PRO A 2 -16.58 5.44 -12.18
N ALA A 3 -15.84 5.90 -11.18
CA ALA A 3 -14.40 5.82 -11.15
C ALA A 3 -13.89 5.47 -9.75
N ILE A 4 -12.81 4.71 -9.67
CA ILE A 4 -12.06 4.44 -8.44
C ILE A 4 -10.65 4.96 -8.64
N TYR A 5 -10.23 5.92 -7.83
CA TYR A 5 -8.85 6.40 -7.77
C TYR A 5 -8.13 5.68 -6.66
N LEU A 6 -7.15 4.86 -7.00
CA LEU A 6 -6.24 4.25 -6.04
C LEU A 6 -5.08 5.22 -5.80
N LEU A 7 -5.00 5.74 -4.59
CA LEU A 7 -4.05 6.78 -4.19
C LEU A 7 -3.00 6.17 -3.28
N ARG A 8 -1.77 6.05 -3.79
CA ARG A 8 -0.66 5.59 -2.99
C ARG A 8 -0.32 6.61 -1.92
N HIS A 9 -0.07 6.14 -0.69
CA HIS A 9 0.39 7.00 0.40
C HIS A 9 1.68 7.76 0.04
N GLY A 10 1.87 8.92 0.65
CA GLY A 10 3.11 9.70 0.57
C GLY A 10 4.31 8.93 1.14
N GLN A 11 5.51 9.47 0.95
CA GLN A 11 6.73 8.84 1.44
C GLN A 11 6.65 8.54 2.94
N ALA A 12 6.84 7.27 3.32
CA ALA A 12 6.94 6.85 4.71
C ALA A 12 8.30 7.26 5.33
N SER A 13 8.35 7.35 6.66
CA SER A 13 9.54 7.70 7.42
C SER A 13 10.51 6.51 7.51
N PHE A 14 11.28 6.30 6.45
CA PHE A 14 12.26 5.22 6.40
C PHE A 14 13.37 5.44 7.46
N GLY A 15 13.63 4.42 8.28
CA GLY A 15 14.68 4.47 9.31
C GLY A 15 14.26 5.15 10.64
N SER A 16 13.00 5.59 10.77
CA SER A 16 12.45 6.02 12.06
C SER A 16 12.00 4.83 12.91
N THR A 17 11.81 5.07 14.22
CA THR A 17 11.27 4.05 15.14
C THR A 17 9.85 3.64 14.80
N ASN A 18 9.14 4.46 14.04
CA ASN A 18 7.79 4.16 13.53
C ASN A 18 7.77 4.36 12.01
N TYR A 19 7.95 3.27 11.27
CA TYR A 19 7.88 3.26 9.81
C TYR A 19 6.49 3.59 9.28
N ASP A 20 5.42 3.29 10.04
CA ASP A 20 4.03 3.51 9.62
C ASP A 20 3.56 4.97 9.83
N GLN A 21 4.42 5.93 9.49
CA GLN A 21 4.07 7.36 9.45
C GLN A 21 4.68 8.02 8.23
N LEU A 22 4.13 9.14 7.80
CA LEU A 22 4.72 9.92 6.71
C LEU A 22 5.98 10.65 7.18
N SER A 23 6.92 10.85 6.24
CA SER A 23 7.99 11.83 6.38
C SER A 23 7.45 13.24 6.06
N ASP A 24 8.25 14.28 6.34
CA ASP A 24 7.89 15.66 5.95
C ASP A 24 7.63 15.78 4.44
N VAL A 25 8.41 15.05 3.63
CA VAL A 25 8.18 14.95 2.19
C VAL A 25 6.85 14.26 1.89
N GLY A 26 6.51 13.18 2.63
CA GLY A 26 5.23 12.48 2.49
C GLY A 26 4.04 13.36 2.81
N HIS A 27 4.13 14.19 3.85
CA HIS A 27 3.10 15.19 4.17
C HIS A 27 2.97 16.24 3.06
N THR A 28 4.09 16.72 2.51
CA THR A 28 4.06 17.66 1.35
C THR A 28 3.41 17.00 0.13
N GLN A 29 3.76 15.73 -0.16
CA GLN A 29 3.17 14.97 -1.27
C GLN A 29 1.66 14.81 -1.12
N SER A 30 1.17 14.60 0.10
CA SER A 30 -0.28 14.46 0.34
C SER A 30 -1.04 15.76 0.03
N VAL A 31 -0.47 16.91 0.36
CA VAL A 31 -1.06 18.21 0.03
C VAL A 31 -1.06 18.45 -1.49
N VAL A 32 0.07 18.21 -2.15
CA VAL A 32 0.21 18.37 -3.61
C VAL A 32 -0.78 17.45 -4.36
N LEU A 33 -0.97 16.22 -3.88
CA LEU A 33 -1.98 15.29 -4.42
C LEU A 33 -3.38 15.90 -4.33
N GLY A 34 -3.75 16.43 -3.17
CA GLY A 34 -5.07 17.05 -2.95
C GLY A 34 -5.28 18.28 -3.83
N GLU A 35 -4.27 19.14 -3.96
CA GLU A 35 -4.32 20.29 -4.87
C GLU A 35 -4.50 19.86 -6.33
N GLY A 36 -3.79 18.82 -6.76
CA GLY A 36 -3.90 18.26 -8.10
C GLY A 36 -5.28 17.65 -8.39
N LEU A 37 -5.88 16.96 -7.42
CA LEU A 37 -7.24 16.42 -7.54
C LEU A 37 -8.27 17.55 -7.59
N LYS A 38 -8.12 18.57 -6.75
CA LYS A 38 -8.98 19.75 -6.75
C LYS A 38 -8.95 20.52 -8.09
N GLN A 39 -7.76 20.71 -8.65
CA GLN A 39 -7.61 21.37 -9.97
C GLN A 39 -8.27 20.59 -11.11
N ARG A 40 -8.37 19.26 -10.98
CA ARG A 40 -9.06 18.39 -11.93
C ARG A 40 -10.55 18.23 -11.63
N GLU A 41 -11.06 18.97 -10.65
CA GLU A 41 -12.45 18.88 -10.20
C GLU A 41 -12.87 17.42 -9.89
N ALA A 42 -11.90 16.63 -9.35
CA ALA A 42 -12.16 15.24 -9.01
C ALA A 42 -13.24 15.16 -7.93
N GLN A 43 -14.30 14.43 -8.22
CA GLN A 43 -15.35 14.15 -7.25
C GLN A 43 -14.83 13.18 -6.18
N ALA A 44 -15.41 13.21 -5.00
CA ALA A 44 -15.05 12.35 -3.86
C ALA A 44 -16.33 11.93 -3.13
N ASP A 45 -17.12 11.08 -3.77
CA ASP A 45 -18.41 10.60 -3.24
C ASP A 45 -18.22 9.54 -2.16
N LEU A 46 -17.20 8.68 -2.31
CA LEU A 46 -16.77 7.69 -1.32
C LEU A 46 -15.29 7.90 -0.99
N LEU A 47 -14.97 7.86 0.28
CA LEU A 47 -13.61 7.99 0.81
C LEU A 47 -13.26 6.72 1.56
N ILE A 48 -12.21 6.03 1.15
CA ILE A 48 -11.79 4.74 1.70
C ILE A 48 -10.31 4.82 2.12
N SER A 49 -9.96 4.17 3.21
CA SER A 49 -8.58 4.03 3.68
C SER A 49 -8.27 2.58 4.06
N GLY A 50 -7.13 2.06 3.65
CA GLY A 50 -6.65 0.73 4.01
C GLY A 50 -6.20 0.57 5.48
N GLY A 51 -6.38 1.59 6.33
CA GLY A 51 -6.24 1.47 7.78
C GLY A 51 -4.84 1.69 8.35
N LEU A 52 -3.78 1.76 7.54
CA LEU A 52 -2.45 2.09 8.03
C LEU A 52 -2.34 3.59 8.35
N ARG A 53 -1.50 3.94 9.33
CA ARG A 53 -1.30 5.34 9.74
C ARG A 53 -0.87 6.22 8.56
N ARG A 54 0.05 5.76 7.72
CA ARG A 54 0.47 6.48 6.51
C ARG A 54 -0.65 6.68 5.50
N HIS A 55 -1.65 5.79 5.44
CA HIS A 55 -2.86 5.98 4.64
C HIS A 55 -3.72 7.11 5.20
N ALA A 56 -3.97 7.08 6.52
CA ALA A 56 -4.76 8.11 7.21
C ALA A 56 -4.11 9.49 7.13
N GLU A 57 -2.79 9.59 7.33
CA GLU A 57 -2.04 10.85 7.23
C GLU A 57 -2.05 11.40 5.80
N THR A 58 -1.95 10.53 4.78
CA THR A 58 -2.08 10.93 3.37
C THR A 58 -3.49 11.44 3.07
N ALA A 59 -4.51 10.72 3.52
CA ALA A 59 -5.90 11.12 3.36
C ALA A 59 -6.15 12.49 4.00
N ALA A 60 -5.70 12.69 5.24
CA ALA A 60 -5.89 13.95 5.96
C ALA A 60 -5.28 15.15 5.23
N GLY A 61 -4.03 15.03 4.75
CA GLY A 61 -3.37 16.09 3.97
C GLY A 61 -4.06 16.36 2.63
N CYS A 62 -4.40 15.31 1.90
CA CYS A 62 -5.06 15.38 0.60
C CYS A 62 -6.46 16.00 0.70
N LEU A 63 -7.31 15.47 1.56
CA LEU A 63 -8.71 15.92 1.73
C LEU A 63 -8.76 17.38 2.24
N LYS A 64 -7.87 17.73 3.16
CA LYS A 64 -7.75 19.13 3.61
C LYS A 64 -7.43 20.07 2.45
N ALA A 65 -6.51 19.72 1.56
CA ALA A 65 -6.16 20.52 0.38
C ALA A 65 -7.33 20.60 -0.63
N MET A 66 -8.12 19.54 -0.75
CA MET A 66 -9.35 19.53 -1.54
C MET A 66 -10.47 20.38 -0.91
N GLY A 67 -10.39 20.71 0.38
CA GLY A 67 -11.44 21.40 1.14
C GLY A 67 -12.54 20.46 1.64
N ILE A 68 -12.23 19.17 1.77
CA ILE A 68 -13.14 18.12 2.25
C ILE A 68 -12.85 17.85 3.73
N THR A 69 -13.90 17.84 4.57
CA THR A 69 -13.81 17.60 6.02
C THR A 69 -14.25 16.18 6.43
N ALA A 70 -14.80 15.40 5.49
CA ALA A 70 -15.23 14.02 5.77
C ALA A 70 -14.00 13.10 5.98
N GLU A 71 -14.15 12.12 6.86
CA GLU A 71 -13.12 11.11 7.12
C GLU A 71 -13.37 9.86 6.26
N PRO A 72 -12.30 9.18 5.80
CA PRO A 72 -12.44 7.93 5.06
C PRO A 72 -12.99 6.80 5.94
N GLU A 73 -13.84 5.98 5.35
CA GLU A 73 -14.22 4.67 5.87
C GLU A 73 -13.00 3.73 5.85
N LEU A 74 -12.79 2.97 6.93
CA LEU A 74 -11.73 1.97 6.97
C LEU A 74 -12.19 0.69 6.27
N ASP A 75 -11.37 0.24 5.32
CA ASP A 75 -11.59 -1.03 4.64
C ASP A 75 -10.26 -1.79 4.56
N ALA A 76 -10.15 -2.85 5.35
CA ALA A 76 -8.95 -3.68 5.45
C ALA A 76 -8.59 -4.37 4.13
N ASP A 77 -9.53 -4.52 3.20
CA ASP A 77 -9.27 -5.09 1.88
C ASP A 77 -8.26 -4.26 1.08
N PHE A 78 -8.10 -2.97 1.39
CA PHE A 78 -7.10 -2.07 0.79
C PHE A 78 -5.84 -1.88 1.65
N CYS A 79 -5.66 -2.66 2.72
CA CYS A 79 -4.43 -2.62 3.51
C CYS A 79 -3.26 -3.23 2.73
N GLU A 80 -2.04 -2.77 3.02
CA GLU A 80 -0.81 -3.39 2.51
C GLU A 80 -0.58 -4.74 3.19
N TYR A 81 0.14 -5.64 2.53
CA TYR A 81 0.66 -6.84 3.17
C TYR A 81 1.73 -6.51 4.23
N ASP A 82 1.92 -7.41 5.19
CA ASP A 82 2.93 -7.23 6.22
C ASP A 82 4.32 -7.66 5.70
N HIS A 83 5.09 -6.67 5.25
CA HIS A 83 6.43 -6.90 4.72
C HIS A 83 7.43 -7.36 5.80
N GLU A 84 7.22 -7.04 7.09
CA GLU A 84 8.08 -7.53 8.18
C GLU A 84 7.88 -9.04 8.35
N ARG A 85 6.62 -9.51 8.34
CA ARG A 85 6.29 -10.93 8.37
C ARG A 85 6.76 -11.68 7.13
N MET A 86 6.64 -11.06 5.96
CA MET A 86 7.16 -11.63 4.71
C MET A 86 8.68 -11.85 4.78
N LEU A 87 9.44 -10.88 5.29
CA LEU A 87 10.88 -11.01 5.48
C LEU A 87 11.25 -12.05 6.54
N GLU A 88 10.48 -12.15 7.64
CA GLU A 88 10.64 -13.16 8.69
C GLU A 88 10.39 -14.57 8.17
N ALA A 89 9.37 -14.77 7.34
CA ALA A 89 9.09 -16.06 6.69
C ALA A 89 10.17 -16.46 5.68
N TYR A 90 10.80 -15.50 5.01
CA TYR A 90 11.94 -15.74 4.12
C TYR A 90 13.19 -16.18 4.89
N ASP A 91 13.54 -15.50 5.97
CA ASP A 91 14.64 -15.85 6.89
C ASP A 91 14.21 -15.55 8.32
N PRO A 92 13.91 -16.59 9.14
CA PRO A 92 13.45 -16.41 10.51
C PRO A 92 14.41 -15.58 11.41
N SER A 93 15.68 -15.48 11.04
CA SER A 93 16.64 -14.63 11.76
C SER A 93 16.30 -13.13 11.65
N PHE A 94 15.53 -12.73 10.65
CA PHE A 94 15.12 -11.33 10.40
C PHE A 94 14.01 -10.84 11.32
N ALA A 95 13.38 -11.72 12.11
CA ALA A 95 12.57 -11.32 13.26
C ALA A 95 13.37 -10.39 14.20
N ASN A 96 14.69 -10.56 14.27
CA ASN A 96 15.58 -9.60 14.90
C ASN A 96 16.08 -8.57 13.87
N LYS A 97 15.58 -7.34 13.96
CA LYS A 97 15.96 -6.23 13.06
C LYS A 97 17.48 -5.96 12.99
N ALA A 98 18.25 -6.31 14.03
CA ALA A 98 19.71 -6.19 14.02
C ALA A 98 20.35 -7.21 13.04
N ASN A 99 19.79 -8.41 12.91
CA ASN A 99 20.29 -9.42 11.97
C ASN A 99 20.02 -9.00 10.52
N LEU A 100 18.82 -8.49 10.24
CA LEU A 100 18.50 -7.92 8.93
C LEU A 100 19.46 -6.76 8.60
N ALA A 101 19.66 -5.83 9.52
CA ALA A 101 20.59 -4.71 9.32
C ALA A 101 22.03 -5.19 9.07
N ALA A 102 22.52 -6.18 9.84
CA ALA A 102 23.84 -6.77 9.64
C ALA A 102 23.96 -7.48 8.27
N HIS A 103 22.88 -8.16 7.84
CA HIS A 103 22.83 -8.81 6.53
C HIS A 103 22.92 -7.77 5.39
N VAL A 104 22.13 -6.73 5.47
CA VAL A 104 22.05 -5.63 4.49
C VAL A 104 23.38 -4.89 4.38
N LEU A 105 24.08 -4.63 5.50
CA LEU A 105 25.36 -3.94 5.53
C LEU A 105 26.49 -4.70 4.81
N LYS A 106 26.40 -6.03 4.69
CA LYS A 106 27.40 -6.85 3.97
C LYS A 106 27.50 -6.49 2.49
N SER A 107 26.48 -5.89 1.89
CA SER A 107 26.49 -5.48 0.48
C SER A 107 27.32 -4.23 0.20
N GLY A 108 27.78 -3.50 1.23
CA GLY A 108 28.48 -2.22 1.11
C GLY A 108 27.57 -1.02 0.79
N ASP A 109 26.35 -1.27 0.32
CA ASP A 109 25.29 -0.26 0.10
C ASP A 109 23.99 -0.74 0.77
N PRO A 110 23.59 -0.14 1.91
CA PRO A 110 22.43 -0.59 2.65
C PRO A 110 21.12 -0.58 1.84
N ARG A 111 20.94 0.37 0.92
CA ARG A 111 19.73 0.43 0.10
C ARG A 111 19.66 -0.72 -0.89
N ARG A 112 20.76 -0.98 -1.60
CA ARG A 112 20.87 -2.11 -2.53
C ARG A 112 20.79 -3.45 -1.81
N GLY A 113 21.42 -3.55 -0.63
CA GLY A 113 21.36 -4.75 0.20
C GLY A 113 19.94 -5.07 0.65
N PHE A 114 19.20 -4.07 1.11
CA PHE A 114 17.79 -4.23 1.50
C PHE A 114 16.92 -4.60 0.28
N GLN A 115 17.10 -3.91 -0.84
CA GLN A 115 16.34 -4.20 -2.05
C GLN A 115 16.55 -5.63 -2.54
N ALA A 116 17.79 -6.13 -2.52
CA ALA A 116 18.10 -7.50 -2.96
C ALA A 116 17.50 -8.58 -2.03
N VAL A 117 17.44 -8.31 -0.72
CA VAL A 117 16.77 -9.22 0.24
C VAL A 117 15.26 -9.17 0.04
N PHE A 118 14.72 -7.97 -0.08
CA PHE A 118 13.28 -7.75 -0.26
C PHE A 118 12.77 -8.41 -1.55
N GLU A 119 13.49 -8.26 -2.67
CA GLU A 119 13.18 -8.90 -3.95
C GLU A 119 13.07 -10.42 -3.80
N LYS A 120 14.07 -11.07 -3.21
CA LYS A 120 14.05 -12.51 -2.99
C LYS A 120 12.92 -12.97 -2.07
N ALA A 121 12.63 -12.21 -1.02
CA ALA A 121 11.51 -12.51 -0.12
C ALA A 121 10.16 -12.36 -0.83
N ALA A 122 10.02 -11.31 -1.66
CA ALA A 122 8.82 -11.08 -2.45
C ALA A 122 8.63 -12.16 -3.53
N ASP A 123 9.71 -12.55 -4.24
CA ASP A 123 9.67 -13.62 -5.24
C ASP A 123 9.23 -14.95 -4.60
N ARG A 124 9.78 -15.28 -3.41
CA ARG A 124 9.40 -16.48 -2.67
C ARG A 124 7.92 -16.44 -2.25
N TRP A 125 7.45 -15.29 -1.77
CA TRP A 125 6.06 -15.10 -1.38
C TRP A 125 5.12 -15.20 -2.59
N ALA A 126 5.48 -14.58 -3.71
CA ALA A 126 4.68 -14.58 -4.93
C ALA A 126 4.67 -15.94 -5.65
N SER A 127 5.66 -16.82 -5.40
CA SER A 127 5.74 -18.13 -6.05
C SER A 127 4.61 -19.09 -5.70
N GLY A 128 3.96 -18.90 -4.53
CA GLY A 128 2.92 -19.81 -4.03
C GLY A 128 3.44 -21.18 -3.54
N GLU A 129 4.76 -21.45 -3.66
CA GLU A 129 5.35 -22.74 -3.27
C GLU A 129 5.47 -22.90 -1.74
N HIS A 130 5.27 -21.80 -1.00
CA HIS A 130 5.53 -21.72 0.44
C HIS A 130 4.40 -21.03 1.21
N ASP A 131 3.18 -21.10 0.72
CA ASP A 131 2.03 -20.36 1.28
C ASP A 131 1.80 -20.63 2.78
N ASP A 132 2.06 -21.86 3.23
CA ASP A 132 1.93 -22.26 4.64
C ASP A 132 2.90 -21.55 5.60
N ASP A 133 3.96 -20.91 5.08
CA ASP A 133 4.93 -20.17 5.90
C ASP A 133 4.49 -18.73 6.22
N TYR A 134 3.40 -18.25 5.60
CA TYR A 134 2.95 -16.86 5.69
C TYR A 134 1.60 -16.73 6.42
N ASP A 135 1.43 -15.69 7.21
CA ASP A 135 0.14 -15.34 7.82
C ASP A 135 -0.92 -14.96 6.77
N GLU A 136 -0.48 -14.39 5.64
CA GLU A 136 -1.28 -14.10 4.45
C GLU A 136 -0.43 -14.46 3.21
N SER A 137 -0.85 -15.45 2.44
CA SER A 137 -0.22 -15.81 1.17
C SER A 137 -0.43 -14.72 0.12
N PHE A 138 0.39 -14.71 -0.93
CA PHE A 138 0.22 -13.77 -2.05
C PHE A 138 -1.14 -13.91 -2.73
N ALA A 139 -1.63 -15.13 -2.88
CA ALA A 139 -2.94 -15.40 -3.45
C ALA A 139 -4.08 -14.85 -2.58
N GLU A 140 -3.99 -15.00 -1.26
CA GLU A 140 -4.97 -14.45 -0.30
C GLU A 140 -4.95 -12.92 -0.32
N PHE A 141 -3.77 -12.30 -0.33
CA PHE A 141 -3.61 -10.86 -0.47
C PHE A 141 -4.27 -10.34 -1.75
N CYS A 142 -3.97 -10.94 -2.90
CA CYS A 142 -4.59 -10.57 -4.18
C CYS A 142 -6.12 -10.74 -4.14
N THR A 143 -6.61 -11.85 -3.61
CA THR A 143 -8.05 -12.13 -3.48
C THR A 143 -8.75 -11.11 -2.58
N ARG A 144 -8.11 -10.72 -1.47
CA ARG A 144 -8.63 -9.69 -0.56
C ARG A 144 -8.75 -8.34 -1.26
N VAL A 145 -7.71 -7.90 -1.95
CA VAL A 145 -7.71 -6.63 -2.69
C VAL A 145 -8.74 -6.64 -3.82
N GLU A 146 -8.85 -7.73 -4.56
CA GLU A 146 -9.86 -7.89 -5.63
C GLU A 146 -11.29 -7.81 -5.08
N ARG A 147 -11.55 -8.46 -3.94
CA ARG A 147 -12.82 -8.36 -3.23
C ARG A 147 -13.15 -6.91 -2.86
N GLY A 148 -12.18 -6.16 -2.31
CA GLY A 148 -12.34 -4.76 -1.95
C GLY A 148 -12.73 -3.90 -3.15
N VAL A 149 -12.02 -4.04 -4.28
CA VAL A 149 -12.33 -3.31 -5.52
C VAL A 149 -13.73 -3.68 -6.06
N THR A 150 -14.07 -4.97 -6.07
CA THR A 150 -15.36 -5.46 -6.57
C THR A 150 -16.52 -4.93 -5.72
N ASN A 151 -16.38 -5.01 -4.39
CA ASN A 151 -17.38 -4.51 -3.46
C ASN A 151 -17.54 -2.99 -3.58
N LEU A 152 -16.44 -2.26 -3.69
CA LEU A 152 -16.46 -0.80 -3.85
C LEU A 152 -17.10 -0.40 -5.19
N ALA A 153 -16.77 -1.10 -6.27
CA ALA A 153 -17.36 -0.85 -7.58
C ALA A 153 -18.89 -1.07 -7.58
N ALA A 154 -19.37 -2.09 -6.85
CA ALA A 154 -20.80 -2.36 -6.71
C ALA A 154 -21.56 -1.28 -5.91
N ARG A 155 -20.86 -0.54 -5.02
CA ARG A 155 -21.42 0.57 -4.24
C ARG A 155 -21.55 1.87 -5.03
N LEU A 156 -20.78 2.02 -6.12
CA LEU A 156 -20.72 3.26 -6.88
C LEU A 156 -21.91 3.39 -7.84
N GLY A 157 -22.62 4.52 -7.74
CA GLY A 157 -23.60 4.96 -8.74
C GLY A 157 -22.94 5.40 -10.05
N ARG A 158 -23.75 5.59 -11.09
CA ARG A 158 -23.28 5.81 -12.49
C ARG A 158 -22.27 6.95 -12.69
N SER A 159 -22.24 7.95 -11.81
CA SER A 159 -21.36 9.13 -11.95
C SER A 159 -20.57 9.41 -10.67
N GLN A 160 -20.48 8.44 -9.80
CA GLN A 160 -19.76 8.58 -8.52
C GLN A 160 -18.30 8.18 -8.64
N THR A 161 -17.49 8.78 -7.79
CA THR A 161 -16.05 8.55 -7.69
C THR A 161 -15.67 8.17 -6.27
N ALA A 162 -14.88 7.11 -6.13
CA ALA A 162 -14.24 6.74 -4.87
C ALA A 162 -12.78 7.16 -4.87
N LEU A 163 -12.29 7.72 -3.76
CA LEU A 163 -10.88 7.91 -3.46
C LEU A 163 -10.46 6.87 -2.44
N VAL A 164 -9.47 6.04 -2.79
CA VAL A 164 -8.96 4.95 -1.95
C VAL A 164 -7.52 5.23 -1.59
N PHE A 165 -7.26 5.55 -0.33
CA PHE A 165 -5.90 5.76 0.19
C PHE A 165 -5.30 4.42 0.63
N THR A 166 -4.27 3.97 -0.10
CA THR A 166 -3.71 2.62 0.01
C THR A 166 -2.20 2.63 -0.25
N SER A 167 -1.62 1.47 -0.51
CA SER A 167 -0.19 1.23 -0.71
C SER A 167 0.13 0.66 -2.09
N GLY A 168 1.42 0.57 -2.38
CA GLY A 168 1.93 0.12 -3.67
C GLY A 168 1.58 -1.33 -3.99
N GLY A 169 1.64 -2.24 -3.02
CA GLY A 169 1.29 -3.64 -3.22
C GLY A 169 -0.18 -3.83 -3.60
N ALA A 170 -1.10 -3.18 -2.88
CA ALA A 170 -2.52 -3.23 -3.21
C ALA A 170 -2.81 -2.66 -4.61
N ILE A 171 -2.16 -1.54 -4.99
CA ILE A 171 -2.29 -0.99 -6.35
C ILE A 171 -1.76 -1.97 -7.39
N SER A 172 -0.62 -2.61 -7.13
CA SER A 172 -0.02 -3.61 -8.04
C SER A 172 -0.93 -4.82 -8.21
N ALA A 173 -1.56 -5.32 -7.14
CA ALA A 173 -2.53 -6.41 -7.20
C ALA A 173 -3.74 -6.05 -8.09
N VAL A 174 -4.27 -4.82 -7.97
CA VAL A 174 -5.36 -4.34 -8.85
C VAL A 174 -4.90 -4.24 -10.30
N CYS A 175 -3.70 -3.73 -10.56
CA CYS A 175 -3.14 -3.65 -11.91
C CYS A 175 -2.98 -5.05 -12.51
N ARG A 176 -2.45 -6.01 -11.73
CA ARG A 176 -2.31 -7.42 -12.15
C ARG A 176 -3.65 -8.01 -12.55
N MET A 177 -4.69 -7.86 -11.71
CA MET A 177 -6.05 -8.32 -11.97
C MET A 177 -6.62 -7.72 -13.27
N LEU A 178 -6.55 -6.38 -13.41
CA LEU A 178 -7.15 -5.67 -14.55
C LEU A 178 -6.44 -5.93 -15.88
N LEU A 179 -5.13 -6.18 -15.84
CA LEU A 179 -4.31 -6.44 -17.02
C LEU A 179 -4.20 -7.92 -17.37
N GLY A 180 -4.75 -8.81 -16.53
CA GLY A 180 -4.65 -10.26 -16.72
C GLY A 180 -3.20 -10.75 -16.72
N LEU A 181 -2.34 -10.14 -15.87
CA LEU A 181 -0.95 -10.55 -15.75
C LEU A 181 -0.89 -11.83 -14.93
N GLU A 182 -0.36 -12.89 -15.54
CA GLU A 182 -0.05 -14.13 -14.84
C GLU A 182 1.27 -13.96 -14.07
N ASP A 183 1.51 -14.83 -13.09
CA ASP A 183 2.77 -14.87 -12.36
C ASP A 183 3.88 -15.32 -13.34
N GLN A 184 4.87 -14.44 -13.54
CA GLN A 184 6.07 -14.75 -14.32
C GLN A 184 7.25 -14.86 -13.39
#